data_22bfbff6e2e14139dbd5dfcc9faefa59
#
_entry.id   22bfbff6e2e14139dbd5dfcc9faefa59
#
_cell.length_a   1.000
_cell.length_b   1.000
_cell.length_c   1.000
_cell.angle_alpha   90.00
_cell.angle_beta   90.00
_cell.angle_gamma   90.00
#
_symmetry.space_group_name_H-M   'P 1'
#
loop_
_entity.id
_entity.type
_entity.pdbx_description
1 polymer ?
#
loop_
_entity_poly.entity_id
_entity_poly.type
_entity_poly.pdbx_seq_one_letter_code
_entity_poly.pdbx_strand_id
1 'polypeptide(L)'
;MQSFSLEKIEEKLKNVKLLVIGDCILDRYFVGEVNRISPEAPVPVFDLKETYFSLGGAANVAANLRGLKVKVELMGVVGRDEHGKILKDLAKKEGIGIKGILEEDSRPTTIKTRVIAQSQQLLRIDKEERKPISKNLEKKFQEIYEEILQEVDGVILSDYAKGMFLSESFCAWIVKEAKRKEKFLMVDPKSVEWKKYEGATSITPNYKEFKETAFKENLSQDNLKESAKILVEKYNLDFLVITLGKDGIFSYHPKEGAIYSPSQAKEVYDVSGAGDTVIASLGAFYAIGLPLKQILELANIAAGIVVGKIGTKPVYWEEIKNFIKENFKEKE
;
A
#
# COMPACT_ATOMS: atom_id res chain seq x y z
N MET A 1 -12.34 -0.54 -24.88
CA MET A 1 -12.51 0.39 -23.76
C MET A 1 -13.52 1.45 -24.16
N GLN A 2 -14.72 1.48 -23.54
CA GLN A 2 -15.61 2.62 -23.72
C GLN A 2 -14.87 3.86 -23.19
N SER A 3 -14.83 4.92 -24.00
CA SER A 3 -14.04 6.14 -23.79
C SER A 3 -14.47 6.91 -22.53
N PHE A 4 -13.96 6.50 -21.35
CA PHE A 4 -13.81 7.47 -20.27
C PHE A 4 -12.65 8.36 -20.68
N SER A 5 -12.92 9.63 -20.95
CA SER A 5 -11.86 10.61 -21.19
C SER A 5 -10.92 10.59 -20.00
N LEU A 6 -9.62 10.38 -20.22
CA LEU A 6 -8.59 10.39 -19.18
C LEU A 6 -8.61 11.72 -18.39
N GLU A 7 -9.03 12.79 -19.05
CA GLU A 7 -9.21 14.11 -18.46
C GLU A 7 -10.35 14.12 -17.42
N LYS A 8 -11.46 13.43 -17.69
CA LYS A 8 -12.58 13.31 -16.73
C LYS A 8 -12.19 12.47 -15.52
N ILE A 9 -11.39 11.42 -15.71
CA ILE A 9 -10.84 10.64 -14.59
C ILE A 9 -9.96 11.54 -13.72
N GLU A 10 -9.03 12.30 -14.33
CA GLU A 10 -8.14 13.20 -13.60
C GLU A 10 -8.91 14.27 -12.81
N GLU A 11 -9.93 14.86 -13.41
CA GLU A 11 -10.77 15.87 -12.76
C GLU A 11 -11.48 15.29 -11.52
N LYS A 12 -12.04 14.07 -11.64
CA LYS A 12 -12.67 13.39 -10.51
C LYS A 12 -11.66 13.07 -9.41
N LEU A 13 -10.47 12.56 -9.75
CA LEU A 13 -9.42 12.20 -8.77
C LEU A 13 -9.00 13.41 -7.92
N LYS A 14 -8.91 14.62 -8.49
CA LYS A 14 -8.58 15.85 -7.76
C LYS A 14 -9.60 16.22 -6.66
N ASN A 15 -10.83 15.74 -6.79
CA ASN A 15 -11.90 15.99 -5.82
C ASN A 15 -11.98 14.94 -4.73
N VAL A 16 -11.35 13.77 -4.91
CA VAL A 16 -11.29 12.70 -3.91
C VAL A 16 -10.36 13.06 -2.77
N LYS A 17 -10.78 12.74 -1.54
CA LYS A 17 -9.95 12.77 -0.33
C LYS A 17 -10.00 11.41 0.35
N LEU A 18 -8.86 10.75 0.55
CA LEU A 18 -8.76 9.44 1.21
C LEU A 18 -7.95 9.52 2.49
N LEU A 19 -8.26 8.63 3.42
CA LEU A 19 -7.48 8.41 4.62
C LEU A 19 -6.68 7.11 4.47
N VAL A 20 -5.37 7.19 4.67
CA VAL A 20 -4.50 6.02 4.80
C VAL A 20 -4.15 5.84 6.27
N ILE A 21 -4.40 4.65 6.81
CA ILE A 21 -4.02 4.29 8.19
C ILE A 21 -3.08 3.09 8.11
N GLY A 22 -1.96 3.14 8.83
CA GLY A 22 -1.11 1.96 8.86
C GLY A 22 0.28 2.17 9.45
N ASP A 23 1.11 1.17 9.23
CA ASP A 23 2.48 1.18 9.68
C ASP A 23 3.32 2.10 8.78
N CYS A 24 3.66 3.29 9.31
CA CYS A 24 4.52 4.24 8.64
C CYS A 24 5.98 3.76 8.67
N ILE A 25 6.60 3.65 7.51
CA ILE A 25 7.98 3.18 7.34
C ILE A 25 8.80 4.27 6.67
N LEU A 26 10.03 4.48 7.15
CA LEU A 26 11.02 5.29 6.48
C LEU A 26 12.00 4.35 5.73
N ASP A 27 11.96 4.37 4.42
CA ASP A 27 12.95 3.68 3.61
C ASP A 27 14.21 4.55 3.50
N ARG A 28 15.37 4.00 3.88
CA ARG A 28 16.67 4.66 3.77
C ARG A 28 17.55 3.89 2.79
N TYR A 29 18.23 4.62 1.94
CA TYR A 29 19.12 4.07 0.94
C TYR A 29 20.53 4.56 1.18
N PHE A 30 21.47 3.63 1.38
CA PHE A 30 22.91 3.86 1.34
C PHE A 30 23.40 3.41 -0.04
N VAL A 31 23.81 4.37 -0.85
CA VAL A 31 24.33 4.11 -2.19
C VAL A 31 25.84 4.33 -2.17
N GLY A 32 26.60 3.39 -2.70
CA GLY A 32 28.05 3.45 -2.67
C GLY A 32 28.72 2.38 -3.53
N GLU A 33 29.94 2.06 -3.18
CA GLU A 33 30.81 1.15 -3.90
C GLU A 33 31.47 0.14 -2.96
N VAL A 34 31.78 -1.04 -3.49
CA VAL A 34 32.57 -2.07 -2.80
C VAL A 34 33.78 -2.38 -3.69
N ASN A 35 34.94 -1.85 -3.30
CA ASN A 35 36.18 -1.97 -4.07
C ASN A 35 37.26 -2.81 -3.37
N ARG A 36 37.07 -3.20 -2.11
CA ARG A 36 38.04 -3.96 -1.32
C ARG A 36 37.37 -4.82 -0.25
N ILE A 37 38.14 -5.81 0.22
CA ILE A 37 37.83 -6.59 1.41
C ILE A 37 38.53 -5.95 2.62
N SER A 38 37.87 -5.98 3.77
CA SER A 38 38.43 -5.45 5.02
C SER A 38 39.68 -6.25 5.45
N PRO A 39 40.75 -5.59 5.92
CA PRO A 39 41.87 -6.30 6.53
C PRO A 39 41.54 -6.88 7.91
N GLU A 40 40.45 -6.44 8.56
CA GLU A 40 40.04 -6.88 9.90
C GLU A 40 39.22 -8.17 9.87
N ALA A 41 38.49 -8.45 8.77
CA ALA A 41 37.65 -9.64 8.59
C ALA A 41 37.37 -9.85 7.10
N PRO A 42 36.99 -11.08 6.65
CA PRO A 42 36.68 -11.37 5.25
C PRO A 42 35.29 -10.81 4.85
N VAL A 43 35.10 -9.50 5.02
CA VAL A 43 33.87 -8.76 4.69
C VAL A 43 34.17 -7.62 3.73
N PRO A 44 33.23 -7.29 2.81
CA PRO A 44 33.38 -6.15 1.92
C PRO A 44 33.39 -4.83 2.70
N VAL A 45 34.22 -3.88 2.26
CA VAL A 45 34.19 -2.50 2.73
C VAL A 45 33.28 -1.72 1.78
N PHE A 46 32.18 -1.19 2.35
CA PHE A 46 31.24 -0.36 1.62
C PHE A 46 31.61 1.11 1.76
N ASP A 47 32.04 1.74 0.68
CA ASP A 47 32.34 3.17 0.63
C ASP A 47 31.06 3.96 0.30
N LEU A 48 30.43 4.52 1.34
CA LEU A 48 29.20 5.29 1.23
C LEU A 48 29.42 6.58 0.43
N LYS A 49 28.63 6.78 -0.63
CA LYS A 49 28.65 7.98 -1.48
C LYS A 49 27.44 8.86 -1.26
N GLU A 50 26.26 8.27 -1.12
CA GLU A 50 24.99 8.99 -1.01
C GLU A 50 24.08 8.34 0.02
N THR A 51 23.30 9.17 0.72
CA THR A 51 22.19 8.74 1.59
C THR A 51 20.94 9.49 1.21
N TYR A 52 19.88 8.76 0.91
CA TYR A 52 18.56 9.37 0.72
C TYR A 52 17.45 8.57 1.40
N PHE A 53 16.30 9.22 1.56
CA PHE A 53 15.14 8.66 2.22
C PHE A 53 13.93 8.69 1.29
N SER A 54 13.02 7.73 1.44
CA SER A 54 11.70 7.73 0.82
C SER A 54 10.63 7.25 1.79
N LEU A 55 9.38 7.56 1.46
CA LEU A 55 8.22 7.09 2.20
C LEU A 55 7.98 5.61 1.89
N GLY A 56 7.78 4.78 2.92
CA GLY A 56 7.50 3.36 2.83
C GLY A 56 6.25 2.96 3.61
N GLY A 57 5.72 1.76 3.37
CA GLY A 57 4.50 1.25 4.00
C GLY A 57 3.31 2.16 3.77
N ALA A 58 2.52 2.43 4.81
CA ALA A 58 1.36 3.32 4.72
C ALA A 58 1.70 4.70 4.13
N ALA A 59 2.90 5.23 4.41
CA ALA A 59 3.34 6.51 3.85
C ALA A 59 3.60 6.42 2.33
N ASN A 60 4.03 5.26 1.81
CA ASN A 60 4.16 5.03 0.37
C ASN A 60 2.79 4.90 -0.31
N VAL A 61 1.81 4.24 0.33
CA VAL A 61 0.41 4.24 -0.15
C VAL A 61 -0.11 5.66 -0.29
N ALA A 62 0.12 6.51 0.72
CA ALA A 62 -0.26 7.92 0.68
C ALA A 62 0.46 8.70 -0.43
N ALA A 63 1.76 8.44 -0.65
CA ALA A 63 2.52 9.06 -1.75
C ALA A 63 1.99 8.65 -3.13
N ASN A 64 1.63 7.39 -3.32
CA ASN A 64 0.99 6.91 -4.56
C ASN A 64 -0.35 7.62 -4.81
N LEU A 65 -1.20 7.77 -3.80
CA LEU A 65 -2.45 8.55 -3.91
C LEU A 65 -2.19 9.99 -4.33
N ARG A 66 -1.18 10.65 -3.77
CA ARG A 66 -0.77 12.00 -4.19
C ARG A 66 -0.31 12.04 -5.64
N GLY A 67 0.48 11.06 -6.06
CA GLY A 67 0.88 10.91 -7.46
C GLY A 67 -0.31 10.75 -8.41
N LEU A 68 -1.38 10.09 -7.94
CA LEU A 68 -2.67 9.96 -8.64
C LEU A 68 -3.58 11.20 -8.51
N LYS A 69 -3.10 12.33 -7.97
CA LYS A 69 -3.83 13.61 -7.76
C LYS A 69 -4.89 13.56 -6.65
N VAL A 70 -5.00 12.49 -5.88
CA VAL A 70 -5.93 12.35 -4.76
C VAL A 70 -5.44 13.16 -3.55
N LYS A 71 -6.34 13.85 -2.82
CA LYS A 71 -6.03 14.42 -1.51
C LYS A 71 -5.96 13.31 -0.48
N VAL A 72 -4.97 13.35 0.43
CA VAL A 72 -4.76 12.27 1.38
C VAL A 72 -4.39 12.78 2.77
N GLU A 73 -4.98 12.16 3.79
CA GLU A 73 -4.55 12.22 5.18
C GLU A 73 -3.85 10.90 5.53
N LEU A 74 -2.76 10.98 6.28
CA LEU A 74 -2.02 9.82 6.76
C LEU A 74 -2.14 9.72 8.29
N MET A 75 -2.56 8.53 8.76
CA MET A 75 -2.59 8.18 10.16
C MET A 75 -1.64 7.02 10.44
N GLY A 76 -0.82 7.16 11.45
CA GLY A 76 0.14 6.13 11.83
C GLY A 76 0.97 6.54 13.04
N VAL A 77 1.89 5.67 13.44
CA VAL A 77 2.78 5.92 14.59
C VAL A 77 4.21 6.00 14.12
N VAL A 78 4.92 6.97 14.64
CA VAL A 78 6.39 7.11 14.53
C VAL A 78 7.02 7.23 15.91
N GLY A 79 8.30 6.95 16.02
CA GLY A 79 9.06 7.26 17.21
C GLY A 79 9.25 8.77 17.38
N ARG A 80 9.45 9.24 18.62
CA ARG A 80 9.89 10.61 18.88
C ARG A 80 11.40 10.71 18.66
N ASP A 81 11.83 10.48 17.41
CA ASP A 81 13.22 10.48 16.99
C ASP A 81 13.43 11.29 15.71
N GLU A 82 14.69 11.46 15.29
CA GLU A 82 15.07 12.18 14.08
C GLU A 82 14.38 11.60 12.83
N HIS A 83 14.24 10.27 12.76
CA HIS A 83 13.66 9.59 11.61
C HIS A 83 12.15 9.80 11.50
N GLY A 84 11.46 9.91 12.65
CA GLY A 84 10.04 10.31 12.68
C GLY A 84 9.83 11.72 12.17
N LYS A 85 10.76 12.64 12.50
CA LYS A 85 10.75 14.00 11.95
C LYS A 85 10.98 13.99 10.45
N ILE A 86 12.00 13.26 9.95
CA ILE A 86 12.29 13.13 8.51
C ILE A 86 11.06 12.58 7.77
N LEU A 87 10.42 11.53 8.28
CA LEU A 87 9.21 10.95 7.66
C LEU A 87 8.09 11.98 7.54
N LYS A 88 7.81 12.72 8.63
CA LYS A 88 6.77 13.76 8.64
C LYS A 88 7.09 14.90 7.67
N ASP A 89 8.36 15.32 7.59
CA ASP A 89 8.78 16.39 6.69
C ASP A 89 8.68 15.95 5.21
N LEU A 90 9.05 14.70 4.89
CA LEU A 90 8.84 14.11 3.56
C LEU A 90 7.35 14.04 3.20
N ALA A 91 6.50 13.55 4.13
CA ALA A 91 5.06 13.48 3.89
C ALA A 91 4.46 14.87 3.61
N LYS A 92 4.83 15.90 4.38
CA LYS A 92 4.41 17.29 4.14
C LYS A 92 4.87 17.80 2.77
N LYS A 93 6.12 17.52 2.38
CA LYS A 93 6.67 17.93 1.08
C LYS A 93 5.88 17.32 -0.09
N GLU A 94 5.39 16.09 0.05
CA GLU A 94 4.51 15.44 -0.92
C GLU A 94 3.05 15.93 -0.84
N GLY A 95 2.73 16.88 0.05
CA GLY A 95 1.37 17.39 0.24
C GLY A 95 0.43 16.41 0.91
N ILE A 96 0.95 15.49 1.72
CA ILE A 96 0.20 14.53 2.53
C ILE A 96 -0.17 15.21 3.85
N GLY A 97 -1.44 15.15 4.24
CA GLY A 97 -1.90 15.57 5.56
C GLY A 97 -1.36 14.63 6.65
N ILE A 98 -0.83 15.20 7.73
CA ILE A 98 -0.15 14.44 8.78
C ILE A 98 -0.77 14.59 10.17
N LYS A 99 -1.99 15.11 10.24
CA LYS A 99 -2.72 15.31 11.52
C LYS A 99 -2.82 14.01 12.33
N GLY A 100 -2.93 12.87 11.65
CA GLY A 100 -3.03 11.55 12.25
C GLY A 100 -1.70 10.85 12.53
N ILE A 101 -0.54 11.48 12.26
CA ILE A 101 0.77 10.87 12.61
C ILE A 101 1.10 11.19 14.05
N LEU A 102 0.97 10.20 14.92
CA LEU A 102 1.26 10.32 16.35
C LEU A 102 2.66 9.82 16.68
N GLU A 103 3.26 10.43 17.73
CA GLU A 103 4.58 10.04 18.24
C GLU A 103 4.45 9.17 19.48
N GLU A 104 5.27 8.13 19.59
CA GLU A 104 5.38 7.28 20.76
C GLU A 104 6.83 7.15 21.21
N ASP A 105 7.11 7.48 22.50
CA ASP A 105 8.48 7.45 23.04
C ASP A 105 9.02 6.02 23.21
N SER A 106 8.12 5.04 23.38
CA SER A 106 8.48 3.65 23.70
C SER A 106 8.90 2.82 22.49
N ARG A 107 8.84 3.39 21.28
CA ARG A 107 9.24 2.71 20.03
C ARG A 107 10.08 3.60 19.14
N PRO A 108 11.02 3.03 18.37
CA PRO A 108 11.69 3.76 17.30
C PRO A 108 10.75 3.94 16.10
N THR A 109 11.01 4.95 15.28
CA THR A 109 10.45 4.99 13.92
C THR A 109 10.92 3.76 13.15
N THR A 110 10.00 3.09 12.47
CA THR A 110 10.33 1.92 11.63
C THR A 110 11.15 2.36 10.43
N ILE A 111 12.36 1.79 10.28
CA ILE A 111 13.28 2.11 9.19
C ILE A 111 13.69 0.82 8.49
N LYS A 112 13.67 0.86 7.15
CA LYS A 112 14.29 -0.17 6.30
C LYS A 112 15.45 0.45 5.55
N THR A 113 16.68 0.10 5.93
CA THR A 113 17.90 0.59 5.27
C THR A 113 18.35 -0.43 4.23
N ARG A 114 18.45 0.00 2.98
CA ARG A 114 18.99 -0.78 1.88
C ARG A 114 20.38 -0.28 1.54
N VAL A 115 21.35 -1.18 1.54
CA VAL A 115 22.74 -0.91 1.13
C VAL A 115 22.89 -1.36 -0.32
N ILE A 116 23.18 -0.43 -1.21
CA ILE A 116 23.20 -0.65 -2.66
C ILE A 116 24.60 -0.28 -3.20
N ALA A 117 25.25 -1.23 -3.84
CA ALA A 117 26.48 -0.99 -4.60
C ALA A 117 26.34 -1.54 -6.02
N GLN A 118 26.85 -0.82 -7.01
CA GLN A 118 26.84 -1.25 -8.42
C GLN A 118 25.45 -1.71 -8.91
N SER A 119 24.42 -0.97 -8.50
CA SER A 119 23.00 -1.25 -8.80
C SER A 119 22.45 -2.55 -8.20
N GLN A 120 23.15 -3.17 -7.24
CA GLN A 120 22.72 -4.37 -6.53
C GLN A 120 22.50 -4.09 -5.04
N GLN A 121 21.41 -4.61 -4.49
CA GLN A 121 21.18 -4.56 -3.05
C GLN A 121 22.04 -5.62 -2.35
N LEU A 122 23.02 -5.17 -1.56
CA LEU A 122 23.93 -6.04 -0.81
C LEU A 122 23.34 -6.52 0.51
N LEU A 123 22.60 -5.63 1.20
CA LEU A 123 22.09 -5.87 2.54
C LEU A 123 20.88 -5.00 2.81
N ARG A 124 19.96 -5.51 3.66
CA ARG A 124 18.90 -4.70 4.27
C ARG A 124 19.02 -4.75 5.79
N ILE A 125 18.96 -3.58 6.44
CA ILE A 125 19.01 -3.43 7.88
C ILE A 125 17.66 -2.85 8.30
N ASP A 126 16.90 -3.60 9.12
CA ASP A 126 15.59 -3.20 9.61
C ASP A 126 15.70 -2.80 11.09
N LYS A 127 15.24 -1.57 11.42
CA LYS A 127 15.04 -1.11 12.79
C LYS A 127 13.54 -0.92 13.02
N GLU A 128 12.95 -1.80 13.80
CA GLU A 128 11.51 -1.85 13.98
C GLU A 128 11.11 -2.40 15.35
N GLU A 129 9.91 -2.05 15.79
CA GLU A 129 9.27 -2.62 16.98
C GLU A 129 7.95 -3.28 16.56
N ARG A 130 7.71 -4.50 17.02
CA ARG A 130 6.52 -5.30 16.66
C ARG A 130 5.54 -5.46 17.83
N LYS A 131 5.46 -4.47 18.71
CA LYS A 131 4.48 -4.44 19.80
C LYS A 131 3.24 -3.65 19.40
N PRO A 132 2.06 -4.00 19.94
CA PRO A 132 0.88 -3.15 19.79
C PRO A 132 1.17 -1.72 20.24
N ILE A 133 0.48 -0.76 19.64
CA ILE A 133 0.49 0.63 20.14
C ILE A 133 -0.15 0.67 21.54
N SER A 134 0.23 1.67 22.35
CA SER A 134 -0.31 1.79 23.69
C SER A 134 -1.82 2.11 23.69
N LYS A 135 -2.52 1.68 24.74
CA LYS A 135 -3.96 1.96 24.88
C LYS A 135 -4.32 3.44 24.89
N ASN A 136 -3.41 4.28 25.44
CA ASN A 136 -3.59 5.73 25.39
C ASN A 136 -3.49 6.26 23.97
N LEU A 137 -2.60 5.67 23.17
CA LEU A 137 -2.45 6.03 21.78
C LEU A 137 -3.64 5.56 20.94
N GLU A 138 -4.15 4.34 21.18
CA GLU A 138 -5.39 3.86 20.56
C GLU A 138 -6.55 4.85 20.76
N LYS A 139 -6.76 5.36 21.99
CA LYS A 139 -7.81 6.35 22.27
C LYS A 139 -7.64 7.64 21.47
N LYS A 140 -6.42 8.19 21.44
CA LYS A 140 -6.13 9.39 20.64
C LYS A 140 -6.35 9.14 19.15
N PHE A 141 -5.99 7.97 18.65
CA PHE A 141 -6.30 7.57 17.28
C PHE A 141 -7.80 7.52 17.00
N GLN A 142 -8.58 6.99 17.93
CA GLN A 142 -10.03 6.93 17.79
C GLN A 142 -10.64 8.32 17.64
N GLU A 143 -10.24 9.27 18.48
CA GLU A 143 -10.72 10.67 18.43
C GLU A 143 -10.36 11.32 17.07
N ILE A 144 -9.11 11.22 16.64
CA ILE A 144 -8.64 11.80 15.38
C ILE A 144 -9.28 11.09 14.17
N TYR A 145 -9.44 9.77 14.23
CA TYR A 145 -10.09 8.99 13.18
C TYR A 145 -11.54 9.41 12.97
N GLU A 146 -12.32 9.54 14.04
CA GLU A 146 -13.73 9.97 13.97
C GLU A 146 -13.86 11.38 13.35
N GLU A 147 -12.91 12.26 13.62
CA GLU A 147 -12.88 13.60 13.01
C GLU A 147 -12.56 13.54 11.52
N ILE A 148 -11.46 12.87 11.13
CA ILE A 148 -11.02 12.78 9.73
C ILE A 148 -12.03 12.00 8.89
N LEU A 149 -12.66 10.95 9.45
CA LEU A 149 -13.62 10.10 8.75
C LEU A 149 -14.84 10.87 8.19
N GLN A 150 -15.17 12.02 8.77
CA GLN A 150 -16.25 12.87 8.29
C GLN A 150 -15.88 13.59 6.98
N GLU A 151 -14.59 13.80 6.73
CA GLU A 151 -14.09 14.61 5.62
C GLU A 151 -13.58 13.80 4.42
N VAL A 152 -13.50 12.47 4.55
CA VAL A 152 -12.91 11.60 3.52
C VAL A 152 -13.96 10.76 2.81
N ASP A 153 -13.67 10.35 1.58
CA ASP A 153 -14.54 9.51 0.76
C ASP A 153 -14.36 8.03 1.10
N GLY A 154 -13.19 7.63 1.61
CA GLY A 154 -12.88 6.26 1.96
C GLY A 154 -11.58 6.12 2.75
N VAL A 155 -11.30 4.87 3.16
CA VAL A 155 -10.18 4.52 4.04
C VAL A 155 -9.37 3.38 3.42
N ILE A 156 -8.06 3.46 3.53
CA ILE A 156 -7.13 2.38 3.19
C ILE A 156 -6.36 1.99 4.45
N LEU A 157 -6.39 0.70 4.81
CA LEU A 157 -5.54 0.13 5.85
C LEU A 157 -4.32 -0.52 5.21
N SER A 158 -3.13 -0.10 5.59
CA SER A 158 -1.86 -0.68 5.15
C SER A 158 -1.18 -1.36 6.34
N ASP A 159 -1.39 -2.67 6.47
CA ASP A 159 -0.88 -3.49 7.57
C ASP A 159 0.47 -4.12 7.19
N TYR A 160 1.52 -3.77 7.94
CA TYR A 160 2.86 -4.36 7.83
C TYR A 160 3.24 -5.16 9.07
N ALA A 161 2.28 -5.39 10.00
CA ALA A 161 2.48 -6.06 11.29
C ALA A 161 3.60 -5.41 12.13
N LYS A 162 3.66 -4.06 12.15
CA LYS A 162 4.65 -3.29 12.92
C LYS A 162 4.04 -2.58 14.12
N GLY A 163 2.81 -2.95 14.50
CA GLY A 163 2.19 -2.48 15.74
C GLY A 163 0.83 -1.85 15.59
N MET A 164 0.55 -1.18 14.47
CA MET A 164 -0.68 -0.43 14.29
C MET A 164 -1.95 -1.31 14.40
N PHE A 165 -1.94 -2.50 13.78
CA PHE A 165 -3.08 -3.41 13.73
C PHE A 165 -2.86 -4.74 14.46
N LEU A 166 -1.89 -4.80 15.39
CA LEU A 166 -1.70 -5.97 16.25
C LEU A 166 -2.79 -6.09 17.33
N SER A 167 -3.47 -4.99 17.69
CA SER A 167 -4.70 -5.01 18.47
C SER A 167 -5.87 -5.30 17.55
N GLU A 168 -6.35 -6.57 17.54
CA GLU A 168 -7.47 -6.99 16.68
C GLU A 168 -8.74 -6.19 16.95
N SER A 169 -9.05 -5.91 18.22
CA SER A 169 -10.22 -5.13 18.62
C SER A 169 -10.15 -3.69 18.09
N PHE A 170 -8.96 -3.08 18.06
CA PHE A 170 -8.76 -1.73 17.53
C PHE A 170 -8.94 -1.72 16.00
N CYS A 171 -8.37 -2.70 15.30
CA CYS A 171 -8.53 -2.85 13.87
C CYS A 171 -10.01 -3.06 13.48
N ALA A 172 -10.69 -3.99 14.15
CA ALA A 172 -12.12 -4.27 13.93
C ALA A 172 -13.01 -3.05 14.22
N TRP A 173 -12.64 -2.24 15.22
CA TRP A 173 -13.35 -0.99 15.51
C TRP A 173 -13.22 0.01 14.35
N ILE A 174 -12.01 0.19 13.77
CA ILE A 174 -11.79 1.07 12.61
C ILE A 174 -12.69 0.65 11.43
N VAL A 175 -12.72 -0.65 11.11
CA VAL A 175 -13.55 -1.19 10.01
C VAL A 175 -15.03 -0.92 10.27
N LYS A 176 -15.50 -1.19 11.50
CA LYS A 176 -16.90 -0.98 11.90
C LYS A 176 -17.32 0.49 11.80
N GLU A 177 -16.46 1.42 12.24
CA GLU A 177 -16.76 2.84 12.18
C GLU A 177 -16.78 3.37 10.73
N ALA A 178 -15.87 2.92 9.86
CA ALA A 178 -15.92 3.24 8.43
C ALA A 178 -17.27 2.79 7.83
N LYS A 179 -17.68 1.55 8.09
CA LYS A 179 -18.95 1.00 7.62
C LYS A 179 -20.16 1.77 8.18
N ARG A 180 -20.14 2.13 9.47
CA ARG A 180 -21.20 2.93 10.11
C ARG A 180 -21.36 4.32 9.46
N LYS A 181 -20.27 4.88 8.95
CA LYS A 181 -20.25 6.17 8.25
C LYS A 181 -20.37 6.02 6.72
N GLU A 182 -20.73 4.83 6.23
CA GLU A 182 -20.90 4.53 4.81
C GLU A 182 -19.64 4.86 3.96
N LYS A 183 -18.45 4.74 4.58
CA LYS A 183 -17.17 4.90 3.88
C LYS A 183 -16.67 3.54 3.45
N PHE A 184 -16.22 3.43 2.20
CA PHE A 184 -15.52 2.22 1.79
C PHE A 184 -14.20 2.09 2.55
N LEU A 185 -13.79 0.86 2.80
CA LEU A 185 -12.53 0.56 3.45
C LEU A 185 -11.85 -0.62 2.75
N MET A 186 -10.64 -0.40 2.27
CA MET A 186 -9.81 -1.43 1.65
C MET A 186 -8.59 -1.73 2.50
N VAL A 187 -8.14 -2.99 2.50
CA VAL A 187 -7.06 -3.47 3.36
C VAL A 187 -5.96 -4.12 2.53
N ASP A 188 -4.72 -3.66 2.70
CA ASP A 188 -3.52 -4.40 2.32
C ASP A 188 -3.03 -5.20 3.54
N PRO A 189 -3.26 -6.54 3.57
CA PRO A 189 -3.06 -7.34 4.77
C PRO A 189 -1.64 -7.83 4.91
N LYS A 190 -1.16 -8.02 6.16
CA LYS A 190 0.07 -8.76 6.48
C LYS A 190 -0.18 -10.01 7.29
N SER A 191 -1.38 -10.19 7.77
CA SER A 191 -1.77 -11.31 8.63
C SER A 191 -2.71 -12.24 7.90
N VAL A 192 -2.65 -13.52 8.22
CA VAL A 192 -3.65 -14.53 7.82
C VAL A 192 -4.93 -14.44 8.65
N GLU A 193 -4.92 -13.60 9.70
CA GLU A 193 -6.06 -13.36 10.60
C GLU A 193 -6.98 -12.28 10.02
N TRP A 194 -7.82 -12.64 9.03
CA TRP A 194 -8.69 -11.67 8.38
C TRP A 194 -9.95 -11.32 9.18
N LYS A 195 -10.20 -12.01 10.31
CA LYS A 195 -11.33 -11.70 11.18
C LYS A 195 -11.33 -10.25 11.66
N LYS A 196 -10.15 -9.66 11.90
CA LYS A 196 -10.02 -8.25 12.28
C LYS A 196 -10.40 -7.27 11.16
N TYR A 197 -10.51 -7.73 9.90
CA TYR A 197 -10.90 -6.94 8.73
C TYR A 197 -12.34 -7.23 8.26
N GLU A 198 -13.09 -8.07 8.98
CA GLU A 198 -14.45 -8.46 8.60
C GLU A 198 -15.35 -7.25 8.37
N GLY A 199 -16.04 -7.24 7.24
CA GLY A 199 -16.90 -6.15 6.79
C GLY A 199 -16.19 -5.04 6.04
N ALA A 200 -14.89 -5.19 5.73
CA ALA A 200 -14.19 -4.32 4.79
C ALA A 200 -14.79 -4.42 3.38
N THR A 201 -14.66 -3.38 2.58
CA THR A 201 -15.05 -3.39 1.17
C THR A 201 -14.21 -4.41 0.39
N SER A 202 -12.90 -4.41 0.60
CA SER A 202 -11.99 -5.36 -0.06
C SER A 202 -10.72 -5.59 0.77
N ILE A 203 -10.12 -6.77 0.60
CA ILE A 203 -8.79 -7.12 1.07
C ILE A 203 -7.92 -7.42 -0.15
N THR A 204 -6.63 -7.03 -0.14
CA THR A 204 -5.73 -7.15 -1.28
C THR A 204 -4.48 -7.99 -0.99
N PRO A 205 -4.61 -9.27 -0.60
CA PRO A 205 -3.45 -10.11 -0.34
C PRO A 205 -2.62 -10.35 -1.61
N ASN A 206 -1.33 -10.56 -1.44
CA ASN A 206 -0.56 -11.22 -2.49
C ASN A 206 -0.89 -12.73 -2.53
N TYR A 207 -0.43 -13.41 -3.59
CA TYR A 207 -0.75 -14.83 -3.81
C TYR A 207 -0.29 -15.72 -2.65
N LYS A 208 0.86 -15.41 -2.03
CA LYS A 208 1.36 -16.16 -0.89
C LYS A 208 0.45 -15.97 0.34
N GLU A 209 0.11 -14.74 0.67
CA GLU A 209 -0.79 -14.39 1.79
C GLU A 209 -2.18 -14.99 1.59
N PHE A 210 -2.69 -14.97 0.35
CA PHE A 210 -3.93 -15.65 0.01
C PHE A 210 -3.86 -17.16 0.27
N LYS A 211 -2.81 -17.84 -0.19
CA LYS A 211 -2.63 -19.29 0.02
C LYS A 211 -2.52 -19.64 1.49
N GLU A 212 -1.79 -18.87 2.26
CA GLU A 212 -1.65 -19.06 3.71
C GLU A 212 -3.02 -18.91 4.42
N THR A 213 -3.83 -17.91 4.02
CA THR A 213 -5.18 -17.73 4.56
C THR A 213 -6.12 -18.87 4.11
N ALA A 214 -6.10 -19.26 2.83
CA ALA A 214 -6.89 -20.38 2.33
C ALA A 214 -6.55 -21.68 3.07
N PHE A 215 -5.29 -21.95 3.29
CA PHE A 215 -4.84 -23.13 4.06
C PHE A 215 -5.38 -23.10 5.49
N LYS A 216 -5.25 -21.98 6.18
CA LYS A 216 -5.80 -21.80 7.54
C LYS A 216 -7.30 -22.05 7.60
N GLU A 217 -8.02 -21.63 6.55
CA GLU A 217 -9.46 -21.78 6.45
C GLU A 217 -9.90 -23.15 5.90
N ASN A 218 -8.96 -24.09 5.73
CA ASN A 218 -9.19 -25.42 5.15
C ASN A 218 -9.76 -25.36 3.71
N LEU A 219 -9.34 -24.37 2.92
CA LEU A 219 -9.74 -24.18 1.52
C LEU A 219 -8.63 -24.64 0.56
N SER A 220 -9.03 -24.91 -0.70
CA SER A 220 -8.06 -25.22 -1.74
C SER A 220 -7.17 -24.03 -2.05
N GLN A 221 -5.86 -24.23 -2.08
CA GLN A 221 -4.88 -23.19 -2.43
C GLN A 221 -4.76 -23.00 -3.95
N ASP A 222 -5.20 -23.97 -4.74
CA ASP A 222 -5.05 -23.99 -6.20
C ASP A 222 -6.34 -23.56 -6.94
N ASN A 223 -7.49 -23.62 -6.27
CA ASN A 223 -8.75 -23.15 -6.82
C ASN A 223 -9.04 -21.72 -6.35
N LEU A 224 -8.36 -20.74 -6.98
CA LEU A 224 -8.49 -19.31 -6.63
C LEU A 224 -9.96 -18.86 -6.59
N LYS A 225 -10.74 -19.21 -7.60
CA LYS A 225 -12.12 -18.73 -7.74
C LYS A 225 -13.01 -19.20 -6.60
N GLU A 226 -12.98 -20.48 -6.29
CA GLU A 226 -13.84 -21.05 -5.25
C GLU A 226 -13.41 -20.57 -3.86
N SER A 227 -12.10 -20.59 -3.59
CA SER A 227 -11.58 -20.14 -2.30
C SER A 227 -11.79 -18.62 -2.09
N ALA A 228 -11.63 -17.81 -3.14
CA ALA A 228 -11.93 -16.38 -3.07
C ALA A 228 -13.42 -16.12 -2.80
N LYS A 229 -14.33 -16.89 -3.44
CA LYS A 229 -15.76 -16.81 -3.17
C LYS A 229 -16.07 -17.05 -1.70
N ILE A 230 -15.58 -18.18 -1.15
CA ILE A 230 -15.81 -18.56 0.24
C ILE A 230 -15.26 -17.49 1.20
N LEU A 231 -14.06 -16.95 0.94
CA LEU A 231 -13.45 -15.93 1.77
C LEU A 231 -14.23 -14.60 1.74
N VAL A 232 -14.75 -14.19 0.57
CA VAL A 232 -15.61 -13.01 0.44
C VAL A 232 -16.87 -13.17 1.28
N GLU A 233 -17.54 -14.32 1.18
CA GLU A 233 -18.74 -14.61 1.97
C GLU A 233 -18.43 -14.68 3.47
N LYS A 234 -17.37 -15.41 3.85
CA LYS A 234 -16.97 -15.61 5.25
C LYS A 234 -16.63 -14.33 5.98
N TYR A 235 -15.88 -13.43 5.33
CA TYR A 235 -15.44 -12.17 5.91
C TYR A 235 -16.32 -10.97 5.55
N ASN A 236 -17.47 -11.24 4.92
CA ASN A 236 -18.46 -10.21 4.55
C ASN A 236 -17.81 -9.04 3.78
N LEU A 237 -17.05 -9.38 2.73
CA LEU A 237 -16.41 -8.44 1.83
C LEU A 237 -17.32 -8.15 0.62
N ASP A 238 -17.20 -6.98 0.02
CA ASP A 238 -17.88 -6.70 -1.25
C ASP A 238 -17.17 -7.42 -2.42
N PHE A 239 -15.83 -7.48 -2.39
CA PHE A 239 -15.00 -8.23 -3.34
C PHE A 239 -13.62 -8.52 -2.75
N LEU A 240 -12.87 -9.42 -3.38
CA LEU A 240 -11.48 -9.75 -3.04
C LEU A 240 -10.59 -9.47 -4.24
N VAL A 241 -9.41 -8.90 -4.01
CA VAL A 241 -8.38 -8.69 -5.04
C VAL A 241 -7.12 -9.44 -4.62
N ILE A 242 -6.54 -10.25 -5.51
CA ILE A 242 -5.32 -11.02 -5.25
C ILE A 242 -4.26 -10.60 -6.25
N THR A 243 -3.11 -10.10 -5.76
CA THR A 243 -1.98 -9.78 -6.62
C THR A 243 -1.17 -11.04 -6.90
N LEU A 244 -0.96 -11.35 -8.20
CA LEU A 244 -0.30 -12.56 -8.68
C LEU A 244 1.14 -12.30 -9.17
N GLY A 245 1.71 -11.16 -8.82
CA GLY A 245 3.05 -10.74 -9.27
C GLY A 245 3.13 -10.63 -10.79
N LYS A 246 4.03 -11.38 -11.42
CA LYS A 246 4.22 -11.37 -12.89
C LYS A 246 2.98 -11.79 -13.68
N ASP A 247 2.06 -12.50 -13.06
CA ASP A 247 0.85 -12.98 -13.72
C ASP A 247 -0.28 -11.94 -13.67
N GLY A 248 -0.15 -10.86 -12.89
CA GLY A 248 -1.10 -9.74 -12.86
C GLY A 248 -2.00 -9.74 -11.62
N ILE A 249 -3.30 -9.50 -11.80
CA ILE A 249 -4.27 -9.35 -10.72
C ILE A 249 -5.50 -10.21 -10.99
N PHE A 250 -5.93 -10.95 -9.98
CA PHE A 250 -7.20 -11.68 -9.93
C PHE A 250 -8.15 -10.99 -8.96
N SER A 251 -9.44 -10.95 -9.28
CA SER A 251 -10.48 -10.48 -8.37
C SER A 251 -11.70 -11.39 -8.43
N TYR A 252 -12.39 -11.51 -7.28
CA TYR A 252 -13.71 -12.13 -7.21
C TYR A 252 -14.70 -11.15 -6.59
N HIS A 253 -15.81 -10.93 -7.31
CA HIS A 253 -16.95 -10.12 -6.86
C HIS A 253 -18.23 -10.94 -6.92
N PRO A 254 -19.10 -10.97 -5.90
CA PRO A 254 -20.29 -11.83 -5.88
C PRO A 254 -21.23 -11.68 -7.06
N LYS A 255 -21.38 -10.46 -7.59
CA LYS A 255 -22.25 -10.18 -8.74
C LYS A 255 -21.57 -10.31 -10.10
N GLU A 256 -20.27 -9.94 -10.19
CA GLU A 256 -19.53 -9.92 -11.45
C GLU A 256 -18.72 -11.20 -11.70
N GLY A 257 -18.58 -12.05 -10.67
CA GLY A 257 -17.80 -13.27 -10.73
C GLY A 257 -16.30 -13.02 -10.64
N ALA A 258 -15.53 -13.91 -11.27
CA ALA A 258 -14.07 -13.83 -11.33
C ALA A 258 -13.62 -12.93 -12.49
N ILE A 259 -12.73 -11.98 -12.19
CA ILE A 259 -12.11 -11.08 -13.16
C ILE A 259 -10.60 -11.28 -13.09
N TYR A 260 -9.96 -11.39 -14.24
CA TYR A 260 -8.51 -11.50 -14.35
C TYR A 260 -7.95 -10.38 -15.23
N SER A 261 -6.92 -9.67 -14.72
CA SER A 261 -6.19 -8.64 -15.44
C SER A 261 -4.72 -9.09 -15.56
N PRO A 262 -4.24 -9.46 -16.76
CA PRO A 262 -2.86 -9.89 -16.95
C PRO A 262 -1.87 -8.75 -16.72
N SER A 263 -0.66 -9.08 -16.26
CA SER A 263 0.39 -8.08 -15.97
C SER A 263 0.70 -7.20 -17.18
N GLN A 264 0.91 -5.91 -16.92
CA GLN A 264 1.29 -4.89 -17.91
C GLN A 264 2.75 -4.44 -17.76
N ALA A 265 3.52 -5.10 -16.88
CA ALA A 265 4.94 -4.78 -16.69
C ALA A 265 5.76 -5.14 -17.93
N LYS A 266 6.53 -4.18 -18.47
CA LYS A 266 7.46 -4.39 -19.59
C LYS A 266 8.81 -4.91 -19.08
N GLU A 267 9.32 -4.32 -18.02
CA GLU A 267 10.59 -4.64 -17.38
C GLU A 267 10.40 -4.59 -15.86
N VAL A 268 11.07 -5.45 -15.13
CA VAL A 268 11.00 -5.53 -13.67
C VAL A 268 12.40 -5.31 -13.10
N TYR A 269 12.61 -4.16 -12.46
CA TYR A 269 13.84 -3.83 -11.76
C TYR A 269 13.72 -4.02 -10.25
N ASP A 270 12.61 -3.56 -9.67
CA ASP A 270 12.36 -3.66 -8.22
C ASP A 270 10.87 -3.80 -7.94
N VAL A 271 10.49 -4.83 -7.21
CA VAL A 271 9.08 -5.08 -6.84
C VAL A 271 8.66 -4.36 -5.56
N SER A 272 9.58 -3.62 -4.93
CA SER A 272 9.31 -2.90 -3.67
C SER A 272 8.21 -1.84 -3.87
N GLY A 273 7.16 -1.89 -3.06
CA GLY A 273 6.05 -0.93 -3.12
C GLY A 273 5.01 -1.19 -4.21
N ALA A 274 5.12 -2.28 -4.99
CA ALA A 274 4.11 -2.64 -5.99
C ALA A 274 2.73 -2.88 -5.35
N GLY A 275 2.66 -3.57 -4.21
CA GLY A 275 1.43 -3.76 -3.43
C GLY A 275 0.83 -2.43 -2.98
N ASP A 276 1.65 -1.54 -2.43
CA ASP A 276 1.23 -0.18 -2.03
C ASP A 276 0.62 0.59 -3.20
N THR A 277 1.21 0.45 -4.40
CA THR A 277 0.71 1.09 -5.62
C THR A 277 -0.63 0.49 -6.06
N VAL A 278 -0.79 -0.83 -5.95
CA VAL A 278 -2.05 -1.51 -6.28
C VAL A 278 -3.16 -1.03 -5.35
N ILE A 279 -2.97 -1.10 -4.03
CA ILE A 279 -4.02 -0.71 -3.08
C ILE A 279 -4.37 0.79 -3.19
N ALA A 280 -3.38 1.67 -3.39
CA ALA A 280 -3.60 3.09 -3.62
C ALA A 280 -4.44 3.32 -4.89
N SER A 281 -4.09 2.64 -6.00
CA SER A 281 -4.82 2.73 -7.26
C SER A 281 -6.24 2.20 -7.15
N LEU A 282 -6.43 1.04 -6.49
CA LEU A 282 -7.77 0.48 -6.23
C LEU A 282 -8.64 1.48 -5.46
N GLY A 283 -8.14 2.05 -4.37
CA GLY A 283 -8.88 3.04 -3.58
C GLY A 283 -9.21 4.31 -4.36
N ALA A 284 -8.24 4.85 -5.10
CA ALA A 284 -8.41 6.06 -5.90
C ALA A 284 -9.48 5.89 -6.99
N PHE A 285 -9.41 4.81 -7.76
CA PHE A 285 -10.33 4.57 -8.87
C PHE A 285 -11.71 4.09 -8.41
N TYR A 286 -11.78 3.37 -7.28
CA TYR A 286 -13.04 3.00 -6.66
C TYR A 286 -13.81 4.23 -6.15
N ALA A 287 -13.13 5.19 -5.53
CA ALA A 287 -13.71 6.42 -5.03
C ALA A 287 -14.41 7.25 -6.11
N ILE A 288 -13.94 7.19 -7.36
CA ILE A 288 -14.57 7.92 -8.49
C ILE A 288 -15.62 7.09 -9.22
N GLY A 289 -15.96 5.88 -8.73
CA GLY A 289 -17.03 5.04 -9.23
C GLY A 289 -16.73 4.35 -10.57
N LEU A 290 -15.47 3.99 -10.85
CA LEU A 290 -15.16 3.19 -12.04
C LEU A 290 -15.63 1.74 -11.87
N PRO A 291 -15.99 1.05 -12.97
CA PRO A 291 -16.28 -0.38 -12.96
C PRO A 291 -15.06 -1.19 -12.50
N LEU A 292 -15.28 -2.28 -11.73
CA LEU A 292 -14.19 -3.05 -11.12
C LEU A 292 -13.16 -3.53 -12.15
N LYS A 293 -13.58 -3.98 -13.33
CA LYS A 293 -12.66 -4.37 -14.40
C LYS A 293 -11.69 -3.26 -14.79
N GLN A 294 -12.18 -2.02 -14.94
CA GLN A 294 -11.34 -0.87 -15.29
C GLN A 294 -10.39 -0.49 -14.13
N ILE A 295 -10.89 -0.59 -12.89
CA ILE A 295 -10.06 -0.36 -11.69
C ILE A 295 -8.87 -1.32 -11.70
N LEU A 296 -9.09 -2.62 -11.95
CA LEU A 296 -8.03 -3.63 -11.98
C LEU A 296 -7.05 -3.40 -13.12
N GLU A 297 -7.52 -3.02 -14.31
CA GLU A 297 -6.67 -2.68 -15.45
C GLU A 297 -5.75 -1.49 -15.14
N LEU A 298 -6.29 -0.40 -14.59
CA LEU A 298 -5.52 0.79 -14.22
C LEU A 298 -4.55 0.53 -13.05
N ALA A 299 -4.96 -0.25 -12.06
CA ALA A 299 -4.09 -0.63 -10.94
C ALA A 299 -2.92 -1.51 -11.42
N ASN A 300 -3.17 -2.40 -12.39
CA ASN A 300 -2.14 -3.24 -12.97
C ASN A 300 -1.15 -2.45 -13.83
N ILE A 301 -1.62 -1.44 -14.59
CA ILE A 301 -0.77 -0.50 -15.31
C ILE A 301 0.11 0.29 -14.31
N ALA A 302 -0.49 0.82 -13.24
CA ALA A 302 0.23 1.55 -12.22
C ALA A 302 1.34 0.72 -11.57
N ALA A 303 1.03 -0.53 -11.19
CA ALA A 303 2.00 -1.47 -10.65
C ALA A 303 3.11 -1.80 -11.67
N GLY A 304 2.74 -2.02 -12.94
CA GLY A 304 3.69 -2.28 -14.03
C GLY A 304 4.68 -1.14 -14.26
N ILE A 305 4.23 0.11 -14.08
CA ILE A 305 5.11 1.30 -14.17
C ILE A 305 6.08 1.34 -12.99
N VAL A 306 5.60 1.07 -11.78
CA VAL A 306 6.41 1.20 -10.56
C VAL A 306 7.50 0.14 -10.47
N VAL A 307 7.23 -1.11 -10.86
CA VAL A 307 8.25 -2.17 -10.84
C VAL A 307 9.39 -1.94 -11.85
N GLY A 308 9.20 -1.04 -12.80
CA GLY A 308 10.24 -0.53 -13.70
C GLY A 308 11.14 0.56 -13.08
N LYS A 309 10.93 0.95 -11.81
CA LYS A 309 11.72 1.97 -11.11
C LYS A 309 12.60 1.31 -10.04
N ILE A 310 13.73 1.91 -9.73
CA ILE A 310 14.59 1.46 -8.64
C ILE A 310 14.12 2.11 -7.32
N GLY A 311 13.94 1.31 -6.28
CA GLY A 311 13.50 1.72 -4.95
C GLY A 311 12.01 2.03 -4.87
N THR A 312 11.56 2.33 -3.65
CA THR A 312 10.16 2.67 -3.36
C THR A 312 9.85 4.07 -3.90
N LYS A 313 9.18 4.14 -5.04
CA LYS A 313 8.77 5.39 -5.70
C LYS A 313 7.29 5.35 -6.05
N PRO A 314 6.54 6.45 -5.87
CA PRO A 314 5.13 6.49 -6.23
C PRO A 314 4.92 6.48 -7.77
N VAL A 315 3.72 6.04 -8.18
CA VAL A 315 3.23 6.23 -9.54
C VAL A 315 2.63 7.63 -9.68
N TYR A 316 2.79 8.24 -10.85
CA TYR A 316 2.15 9.52 -11.18
C TYR A 316 1.09 9.33 -12.26
N TRP A 317 0.00 10.09 -12.16
CA TRP A 317 -1.11 10.03 -13.12
C TRP A 317 -0.65 10.26 -14.56
N GLU A 318 0.31 11.17 -14.76
CA GLU A 318 0.89 11.44 -16.08
C GLU A 318 1.58 10.21 -16.71
N GLU A 319 2.22 9.38 -15.89
CA GLU A 319 2.86 8.14 -16.36
C GLU A 319 1.80 7.14 -16.84
N ILE A 320 0.68 7.02 -16.12
CA ILE A 320 -0.45 6.16 -16.52
C ILE A 320 -1.06 6.68 -17.81
N LYS A 321 -1.29 7.99 -17.93
CA LYS A 321 -1.82 8.60 -19.17
C LYS A 321 -0.90 8.31 -20.37
N ASN A 322 0.39 8.50 -20.20
CA ASN A 322 1.37 8.26 -21.26
C ASN A 322 1.39 6.77 -21.66
N PHE A 323 1.40 5.86 -20.67
CA PHE A 323 1.36 4.43 -20.93
C PHE A 323 0.10 4.04 -21.74
N ILE A 324 -1.07 4.57 -21.39
CA ILE A 324 -2.31 4.29 -22.10
C ILE A 324 -2.26 4.83 -23.53
N LYS A 325 -1.80 6.09 -23.73
CA LYS A 325 -1.66 6.70 -25.05
C LYS A 325 -0.69 5.93 -25.96
N GLU A 326 0.38 5.39 -25.43
CA GLU A 326 1.38 4.63 -26.21
C GLU A 326 0.93 3.23 -26.59
N ASN A 327 0.22 2.53 -25.69
CA ASN A 327 -0.09 1.11 -25.85
C ASN A 327 -1.53 0.83 -26.32
N PHE A 328 -2.44 1.79 -26.14
CA PHE A 328 -3.86 1.67 -26.47
C PHE A 328 -4.32 2.82 -27.40
N LYS A 329 -3.41 3.38 -28.26
CA LYS A 329 -3.83 4.28 -29.34
C LYS A 329 -4.95 3.61 -30.07
N GLU A 330 -6.12 4.26 -30.11
CA GLU A 330 -7.24 3.89 -30.95
C GLU A 330 -6.69 3.70 -32.37
N LYS A 331 -6.96 2.52 -32.94
CA LYS A 331 -6.91 2.37 -34.38
C LYS A 331 -8.05 3.24 -34.89
N GLU A 332 -7.71 4.47 -35.31
CA GLU A 332 -8.57 5.26 -36.17
C GLU A 332 -8.95 4.49 -37.45
#